data_4c1f84879a58053d53fbb46bf25da719
#
_entry.id   4c1f84879a58053d53fbb46bf25da719
#
_cell.length_a   1.000
_cell.length_b   1.000
_cell.length_c   1.000
_cell.angle_alpha   90.00
_cell.angle_beta   90.00
_cell.angle_gamma   90.00
#
_symmetry.space_group_name_H-M   'P 1'
#
loop_
_entity.id
_entity.type
_entity.pdbx_description
1 polymer ?
#
loop_
_entity_poly.entity_id
_entity_poly.type
_entity_poly.pdbx_seq_one_letter_code
_entity_poly.pdbx_strand_id
1 'polypeptide(L)'
;MDTPIVDFVKEYIENNGTPFHMPGHKGHVFFGLEPYDITEIKGADVLHHGDGIIAKSEKNASELFGSGRTHYSTEGSTHCIKAMLAILAMQRKDRKRRPYLLAARNVHRSMIDACALLDLDIHFMKHQSNSLCTCVISAEILKDALAKEDALPLAVYVTTPDYLGQTTDISALARVCKQYDIPLVVDHAHGAYRHFLEEAKHPMDLGAAMCCDSAHKTLPVLTGGAYLHIGKEFTERFEPYASQAMALFGS
;
A
#
# COMPACT_ATOMS: atom_id res chain seq x y z
N MET A 1 -20.50 -6.32 -8.82
CA MET A 1 -19.79 -5.12 -8.33
C MET A 1 -19.81 -4.11 -9.46
N ASP A 2 -20.28 -2.90 -9.22
CA ASP A 2 -20.30 -1.81 -10.19
C ASP A 2 -18.89 -1.24 -10.41
N THR A 3 -18.71 -0.54 -11.54
CA THR A 3 -17.42 0.00 -11.96
C THR A 3 -17.48 1.53 -12.10
N PRO A 4 -17.68 2.27 -10.99
CA PRO A 4 -18.10 3.67 -11.03
C PRO A 4 -17.18 4.60 -11.82
N ILE A 5 -15.87 4.37 -11.81
CA ILE A 5 -14.91 5.15 -12.61
C ILE A 5 -15.08 4.83 -14.10
N VAL A 6 -15.14 3.54 -14.45
CA VAL A 6 -15.26 3.10 -15.84
C VAL A 6 -16.60 3.54 -16.43
N ASP A 7 -17.69 3.42 -15.64
CA ASP A 7 -19.03 3.80 -16.07
C ASP A 7 -19.09 5.30 -16.33
N PHE A 8 -18.56 6.12 -15.44
CA PHE A 8 -18.47 7.58 -15.61
C PHE A 8 -17.67 7.96 -16.87
N VAL A 9 -16.50 7.37 -17.07
CA VAL A 9 -15.64 7.70 -18.22
C VAL A 9 -16.32 7.30 -19.56
N LYS A 10 -17.01 6.18 -19.60
CA LYS A 10 -17.79 5.79 -20.79
C LYS A 10 -18.91 6.79 -21.08
N GLU A 11 -19.69 7.15 -20.06
CA GLU A 11 -20.75 8.16 -20.19
C GLU A 11 -20.18 9.51 -20.65
N TYR A 12 -19.04 9.94 -20.11
CA TYR A 12 -18.35 11.16 -20.50
C TYR A 12 -17.97 11.14 -21.99
N ILE A 13 -17.43 10.03 -22.50
CA ILE A 13 -17.06 9.86 -23.90
C ILE A 13 -18.31 9.89 -24.80
N GLU A 14 -19.38 9.18 -24.42
CA GLU A 14 -20.64 9.11 -25.16
C GLU A 14 -21.32 10.47 -25.29
N ASN A 15 -21.23 11.31 -24.27
CA ASN A 15 -21.80 12.67 -24.26
C ASN A 15 -21.08 13.62 -25.22
N ASN A 16 -19.88 13.26 -25.71
CA ASN A 16 -19.13 13.98 -26.77
C ASN A 16 -19.08 15.52 -26.60
N GLY A 17 -18.91 15.99 -25.37
CA GLY A 17 -18.81 17.40 -25.05
C GLY A 17 -17.50 18.02 -25.54
N THR A 18 -17.47 19.33 -25.73
CA THR A 18 -16.22 20.04 -26.06
C THR A 18 -15.34 20.20 -24.82
N PRO A 19 -14.14 19.58 -24.75
CA PRO A 19 -13.32 19.58 -23.55
C PRO A 19 -12.51 20.89 -23.45
N PHE A 20 -13.00 21.85 -22.67
CA PHE A 20 -12.23 23.06 -22.31
C PHE A 20 -11.28 22.85 -21.11
N HIS A 21 -11.41 21.73 -20.43
CA HIS A 21 -10.55 21.34 -19.28
C HIS A 21 -9.22 20.72 -19.72
N MET A 22 -8.33 20.47 -18.78
CA MET A 22 -7.14 19.64 -18.98
C MET A 22 -7.59 18.16 -19.22
N PRO A 23 -6.79 17.33 -19.91
CA PRO A 23 -5.46 17.60 -20.46
C PRO A 23 -5.45 18.33 -21.81
N GLY A 24 -4.22 18.72 -22.25
CA GLY A 24 -4.01 19.58 -23.43
C GLY A 24 -4.38 18.98 -24.78
N HIS A 25 -4.49 17.66 -24.91
CA HIS A 25 -4.89 16.98 -26.16
C HIS A 25 -6.36 17.23 -26.53
N LYS A 26 -7.20 17.71 -25.61
CA LYS A 26 -8.61 18.09 -25.87
C LYS A 26 -9.43 17.00 -26.56
N GLY A 27 -9.15 15.72 -26.25
CA GLY A 27 -9.82 14.55 -26.87
C GLY A 27 -9.32 14.21 -28.27
N HIS A 28 -8.32 14.93 -28.83
CA HIS A 28 -7.71 14.54 -30.10
C HIS A 28 -6.97 13.21 -29.95
N VAL A 29 -7.36 12.24 -30.77
CA VAL A 29 -6.87 10.85 -30.66
C VAL A 29 -5.55 10.70 -31.41
N PHE A 30 -4.48 10.29 -30.71
CA PHE A 30 -3.17 9.93 -31.27
C PHE A 30 -2.86 8.45 -31.06
N PHE A 31 -3.12 7.93 -29.84
CA PHE A 31 -2.84 6.55 -29.44
C PHE A 31 -4.11 5.75 -29.15
N GLY A 32 -5.28 6.40 -29.10
CA GLY A 32 -6.56 5.76 -28.80
C GLY A 32 -6.96 5.77 -27.31
N LEU A 33 -6.12 6.27 -26.44
CA LEU A 33 -6.39 6.37 -25.00
C LEU A 33 -6.85 7.76 -24.54
N GLU A 34 -6.65 8.78 -25.35
CA GLU A 34 -6.93 10.18 -25.02
C GLU A 34 -8.39 10.44 -24.62
N PRO A 35 -9.40 9.75 -25.17
CA PRO A 35 -10.79 9.92 -24.72
C PRO A 35 -11.01 9.49 -23.25
N TYR A 36 -10.16 8.59 -22.74
CA TYR A 36 -10.22 8.09 -21.37
C TYR A 36 -9.37 8.90 -20.40
N ASP A 37 -8.52 9.79 -20.91
CA ASP A 37 -7.62 10.64 -20.12
C ASP A 37 -8.34 11.94 -19.78
N ILE A 38 -8.92 11.97 -18.60
CA ILE A 38 -9.67 13.12 -18.06
C ILE A 38 -9.05 13.58 -16.74
N THR A 39 -9.34 14.81 -16.35
CA THR A 39 -8.93 15.36 -15.06
C THR A 39 -10.11 15.46 -14.09
N GLU A 40 -9.97 16.26 -13.05
CA GLU A 40 -10.92 16.54 -11.97
C GLU A 40 -12.09 17.41 -12.45
N ILE A 41 -12.83 16.91 -13.44
CA ILE A 41 -14.04 17.58 -13.95
C ILE A 41 -15.24 17.23 -13.05
N LYS A 42 -16.32 17.97 -13.20
CA LYS A 42 -17.55 17.75 -12.42
C LYS A 42 -18.00 16.29 -12.52
N GLY A 43 -18.00 15.59 -11.40
CA GLY A 43 -18.40 14.21 -11.27
C GLY A 43 -17.27 13.18 -11.38
N ALA A 44 -16.05 13.58 -11.84
CA ALA A 44 -14.89 12.69 -11.97
C ALA A 44 -14.21 12.35 -10.64
N ASP A 45 -14.51 13.10 -9.57
CA ASP A 45 -13.86 12.99 -8.27
C ASP A 45 -12.40 13.49 -8.27
N VAL A 46 -11.73 13.42 -7.13
CA VAL A 46 -10.33 13.83 -6.92
C VAL A 46 -9.59 12.72 -6.22
N LEU A 47 -8.48 12.25 -6.78
CA LEU A 47 -7.67 11.20 -6.18
C LEU A 47 -7.16 11.66 -4.79
N HIS A 48 -7.28 10.80 -3.80
CA HIS A 48 -6.90 10.97 -2.39
C HIS A 48 -7.77 11.93 -1.54
N HIS A 49 -8.64 12.75 -2.14
CA HIS A 49 -9.43 13.75 -1.42
C HIS A 49 -10.92 13.69 -1.71
N GLY A 50 -11.34 12.84 -2.64
CA GLY A 50 -12.72 12.77 -3.07
C GLY A 50 -13.63 11.92 -2.20
N ASP A 51 -14.93 12.08 -2.44
CA ASP A 51 -16.01 11.29 -1.84
C ASP A 51 -16.97 10.72 -2.91
N GLY A 52 -16.57 10.82 -4.19
CA GLY A 52 -17.33 10.46 -5.36
C GLY A 52 -17.04 9.05 -5.90
N ILE A 53 -16.81 8.98 -7.23
CA ILE A 53 -16.64 7.71 -7.95
C ILE A 53 -15.36 6.98 -7.61
N ILE A 54 -14.26 7.70 -7.33
CA ILE A 54 -12.99 7.10 -6.92
C ILE A 54 -13.15 6.47 -5.53
N ALA A 55 -13.70 7.22 -4.57
CA ALA A 55 -13.97 6.72 -3.23
C ALA A 55 -14.90 5.48 -3.24
N LYS A 56 -15.92 5.45 -4.11
CA LYS A 56 -16.77 4.27 -4.31
C LYS A 56 -16.00 3.08 -4.87
N SER A 57 -15.13 3.32 -5.83
CA SER A 57 -14.27 2.28 -6.42
C SER A 57 -13.27 1.73 -5.40
N GLU A 58 -12.64 2.59 -4.59
CA GLU A 58 -11.78 2.19 -3.49
C GLU A 58 -12.51 1.37 -2.42
N LYS A 59 -13.78 1.70 -2.14
CA LYS A 59 -14.64 0.90 -1.27
C LYS A 59 -14.88 -0.50 -1.85
N ASN A 60 -15.17 -0.60 -3.16
CA ASN A 60 -15.30 -1.88 -3.84
C ASN A 60 -14.01 -2.72 -3.73
N ALA A 61 -12.84 -2.09 -3.90
CA ALA A 61 -11.56 -2.75 -3.70
C ALA A 61 -11.36 -3.19 -2.23
N SER A 62 -11.79 -2.37 -1.27
CA SER A 62 -11.74 -2.73 0.16
C SER A 62 -12.57 -3.97 0.47
N GLU A 63 -13.76 -4.05 -0.08
CA GLU A 63 -14.65 -5.22 0.06
C GLU A 63 -14.04 -6.46 -0.61
N LEU A 64 -13.47 -6.30 -1.81
CA LEU A 64 -12.82 -7.38 -2.55
C LEU A 64 -11.63 -7.95 -1.79
N PHE A 65 -10.70 -7.11 -1.32
CA PHE A 65 -9.49 -7.55 -0.63
C PHE A 65 -9.66 -7.78 0.88
N GLY A 66 -10.87 -7.61 1.42
CA GLY A 66 -11.14 -7.82 2.84
C GLY A 66 -10.48 -6.80 3.76
N SER A 67 -10.03 -5.65 3.22
CA SER A 67 -9.43 -4.56 4.00
C SER A 67 -10.49 -3.72 4.72
N GLY A 68 -10.08 -2.88 5.66
CA GLY A 68 -10.93 -1.85 6.26
C GLY A 68 -11.03 -0.62 5.35
N ARG A 69 -9.92 -0.29 4.67
CA ARG A 69 -9.83 0.76 3.66
C ARG A 69 -8.79 0.41 2.61
N THR A 70 -9.02 0.83 1.37
CA THR A 70 -8.07 0.74 0.28
C THR A 70 -7.97 2.08 -0.40
N HIS A 71 -6.75 2.54 -0.67
CA HIS A 71 -6.45 3.74 -1.46
C HIS A 71 -5.75 3.35 -2.74
N TYR A 72 -6.11 4.00 -3.83
CA TYR A 72 -5.47 3.80 -5.14
C TYR A 72 -4.21 4.64 -5.28
N SER A 73 -3.26 4.11 -6.04
CA SER A 73 -2.09 4.85 -6.52
C SER A 73 -1.90 4.60 -8.01
N THR A 74 -1.51 5.64 -8.72
CA THR A 74 -1.09 5.60 -10.13
C THR A 74 0.42 5.59 -10.29
N GLU A 75 1.17 5.62 -9.17
CA GLU A 75 2.64 5.75 -9.12
C GLU A 75 3.33 4.49 -8.56
N GLY A 76 2.62 3.37 -8.58
CA GLY A 76 3.13 2.07 -8.11
C GLY A 76 3.22 1.97 -6.58
N SER A 77 3.66 0.78 -6.13
CA SER A 77 3.83 0.52 -4.69
C SER A 77 4.91 1.39 -4.03
N THR A 78 5.81 2.01 -4.80
CA THR A 78 6.77 2.99 -4.26
C THR A 78 6.04 4.13 -3.55
N HIS A 79 4.99 4.67 -4.14
CA HIS A 79 4.12 5.66 -3.54
C HIS A 79 3.43 5.10 -2.28
N CYS A 80 2.80 3.94 -2.39
CA CYS A 80 2.13 3.29 -1.26
C CYS A 80 3.09 3.02 -0.09
N ILE A 81 4.32 2.58 -0.34
CA ILE A 81 5.33 2.35 0.70
C ILE A 81 5.68 3.67 1.42
N LYS A 82 5.92 4.75 0.67
CA LYS A 82 6.18 6.07 1.27
C LYS A 82 5.00 6.54 2.13
N ALA A 83 3.78 6.39 1.62
CA ALA A 83 2.56 6.75 2.35
C ALA A 83 2.37 5.90 3.62
N MET A 84 2.57 4.57 3.57
CA MET A 84 2.51 3.70 4.76
C MET A 84 3.47 4.18 5.86
N LEU A 85 4.71 4.50 5.51
CA LEU A 85 5.69 4.96 6.49
C LEU A 85 5.37 6.38 7.00
N ALA A 86 4.82 7.24 6.16
CA ALA A 86 4.34 8.56 6.58
C ALA A 86 3.18 8.46 7.57
N ILE A 87 2.21 7.58 7.33
CA ILE A 87 1.10 7.30 8.27
C ILE A 87 1.65 6.90 9.65
N LEU A 88 2.63 5.99 9.69
CA LEU A 88 3.29 5.59 10.94
C LEU A 88 3.99 6.76 11.63
N ALA A 89 4.68 7.60 10.88
CA ALA A 89 5.37 8.78 11.40
C ALA A 89 4.39 9.85 11.92
N MET A 90 3.28 10.09 11.21
CA MET A 90 2.26 11.07 11.58
C MET A 90 1.51 10.69 12.86
N GLN A 91 1.14 9.42 13.03
CA GLN A 91 0.40 8.95 14.21
C GLN A 91 1.26 8.80 15.46
N ARG A 92 2.57 8.98 15.34
CA ARG A 92 3.53 8.80 16.44
C ARG A 92 3.28 9.79 17.59
N LYS A 93 3.13 9.26 18.80
CA LYS A 93 2.92 10.06 20.02
C LYS A 93 4.21 10.50 20.67
N ASP A 94 5.20 9.60 20.79
CA ASP A 94 6.51 9.93 21.37
C ASP A 94 7.42 10.61 20.35
N ARG A 95 7.81 11.85 20.62
CA ARG A 95 8.70 12.63 19.77
C ARG A 95 10.10 12.84 20.39
N LYS A 96 10.36 12.23 21.54
CA LYS A 96 11.63 12.41 22.25
C LYS A 96 12.74 11.51 21.70
N ARG A 97 12.40 10.34 21.15
CA ARG A 97 13.35 9.40 20.56
C ARG A 97 13.21 9.40 19.04
N ARG A 98 14.33 9.17 18.34
CA ARG A 98 14.29 8.92 16.91
C ARG A 98 13.52 7.62 16.66
N PRO A 99 12.50 7.64 15.79
CA PRO A 99 11.71 6.45 15.51
C PRO A 99 12.46 5.50 14.60
N TYR A 100 12.19 4.21 14.71
CA TYR A 100 12.79 3.21 13.85
C TYR A 100 11.79 2.14 13.43
N LEU A 101 12.12 1.44 12.35
CA LEU A 101 11.43 0.26 11.87
C LEU A 101 12.30 -0.98 12.15
N LEU A 102 11.66 -2.07 12.60
CA LEU A 102 12.30 -3.38 12.65
C LEU A 102 11.98 -4.12 11.36
N ALA A 103 12.96 -4.31 10.49
CA ALA A 103 12.74 -4.75 9.11
C ALA A 103 13.43 -6.07 8.76
N ALA A 104 12.82 -6.82 7.84
CA ALA A 104 13.51 -7.89 7.12
C ALA A 104 14.55 -7.28 6.17
N ARG A 105 15.63 -8.02 5.87
CA ARG A 105 16.75 -7.50 5.04
C ARG A 105 16.40 -7.27 3.58
N ASN A 106 15.43 -8.02 3.03
CA ASN A 106 15.05 -7.99 1.61
C ASN A 106 14.05 -6.87 1.27
N VAL A 107 14.20 -5.71 1.91
CA VAL A 107 13.34 -4.55 1.64
C VAL A 107 13.62 -3.95 0.26
N HIS A 108 12.59 -3.42 -0.37
CA HIS A 108 12.74 -2.66 -1.59
C HIS A 108 13.36 -1.28 -1.30
N ARG A 109 14.11 -0.73 -2.27
CA ARG A 109 14.77 0.58 -2.17
C ARG A 109 13.81 1.69 -1.72
N SER A 110 12.55 1.67 -2.18
CA SER A 110 11.52 2.65 -1.78
C SER A 110 11.35 2.77 -0.27
N MET A 111 11.50 1.67 0.48
CA MET A 111 11.42 1.69 1.94
C MET A 111 12.59 2.45 2.55
N ILE A 112 13.80 2.21 2.05
CA ILE A 112 15.03 2.91 2.51
C ILE A 112 14.93 4.40 2.19
N ASP A 113 14.52 4.74 0.95
CA ASP A 113 14.35 6.13 0.51
C ASP A 113 13.27 6.84 1.38
N ALA A 114 12.17 6.15 1.68
CA ALA A 114 11.12 6.69 2.56
C ALA A 114 11.61 6.91 4.00
N CYS A 115 12.42 5.99 4.56
CA CYS A 115 13.03 6.17 5.87
C CYS A 115 13.96 7.38 5.90
N ALA A 116 14.76 7.58 4.85
CA ALA A 116 15.63 8.74 4.73
C ALA A 116 14.83 10.06 4.66
N LEU A 117 13.73 10.10 3.90
CA LEU A 117 12.85 11.26 3.79
C LEU A 117 12.11 11.59 5.10
N LEU A 118 11.77 10.58 5.89
CA LEU A 118 10.95 10.71 7.10
C LEU A 118 11.77 10.70 8.40
N ASP A 119 13.09 10.69 8.30
CA ASP A 119 14.02 10.62 9.43
C ASP A 119 13.75 9.41 10.36
N LEU A 120 13.58 8.23 9.74
CA LEU A 120 13.38 6.96 10.42
C LEU A 120 14.65 6.12 10.38
N ASP A 121 15.04 5.55 11.51
CA ASP A 121 16.09 4.54 11.56
C ASP A 121 15.58 3.16 11.12
N ILE A 122 16.47 2.29 10.67
CA ILE A 122 16.14 0.93 10.28
C ILE A 122 17.01 -0.04 11.08
N HIS A 123 16.38 -0.92 11.84
CA HIS A 123 17.04 -2.06 12.47
C HIS A 123 16.68 -3.33 11.70
N PHE A 124 17.68 -4.02 11.17
CA PHE A 124 17.46 -5.24 10.41
C PHE A 124 17.47 -6.47 11.31
N MET A 125 16.42 -7.29 11.19
CA MET A 125 16.36 -8.59 11.84
C MET A 125 17.43 -9.52 11.26
N LYS A 126 18.19 -10.17 12.12
CA LYS A 126 19.20 -11.16 11.71
C LYS A 126 18.49 -12.42 11.24
N HIS A 127 18.69 -12.76 10.00
CA HIS A 127 18.13 -13.93 9.33
C HIS A 127 19.24 -14.98 9.08
N GLN A 128 18.90 -16.24 9.31
CA GLN A 128 19.81 -17.37 9.06
C GLN A 128 19.52 -17.97 7.67
N SER A 129 20.07 -17.38 6.63
CA SER A 129 20.02 -17.95 5.28
C SER A 129 21.33 -17.69 4.56
N ASN A 130 21.76 -18.68 3.77
CA ASN A 130 22.89 -18.56 2.86
C ASN A 130 22.49 -17.90 1.53
N SER A 131 21.21 -17.57 1.33
CA SER A 131 20.74 -16.89 0.12
C SER A 131 20.78 -15.38 0.29
N LEU A 132 21.28 -14.69 -0.73
CA LEU A 132 21.22 -13.23 -0.82
C LEU A 132 19.82 -12.71 -1.21
N CYS A 133 19.02 -13.54 -1.89
CA CYS A 133 17.74 -13.14 -2.49
C CYS A 133 16.53 -13.46 -1.62
N THR A 134 16.69 -14.30 -0.59
CA THR A 134 15.58 -14.69 0.31
C THR A 134 15.81 -14.18 1.72
N CYS A 135 14.72 -13.82 2.39
CA CYS A 135 14.74 -13.42 3.79
C CYS A 135 13.39 -13.71 4.44
N VAL A 136 13.18 -14.99 4.76
CA VAL A 136 11.95 -15.41 5.48
C VAL A 136 12.16 -15.17 6.97
N ILE A 137 11.29 -14.38 7.57
CA ILE A 137 11.31 -14.10 9.01
C ILE A 137 10.28 -14.98 9.71
N SER A 138 10.72 -15.76 10.70
CA SER A 138 9.83 -16.52 11.55
C SER A 138 9.38 -15.72 12.78
N ALA A 139 8.35 -16.21 13.46
CA ALA A 139 7.87 -15.61 14.71
C ALA A 139 8.95 -15.62 15.80
N GLU A 140 9.81 -16.63 15.83
CA GLU A 140 10.93 -16.77 16.78
C GLU A 140 12.00 -15.69 16.48
N ILE A 141 12.38 -15.52 15.21
CA ILE A 141 13.33 -14.46 14.80
C ILE A 141 12.81 -13.09 15.20
N LEU A 142 11.51 -12.83 14.97
CA LEU A 142 10.89 -11.57 15.37
C LEU A 142 10.92 -11.35 16.89
N LYS A 143 10.55 -12.37 17.69
CA LYS A 143 10.60 -12.31 19.14
C LYS A 143 12.01 -12.05 19.66
N ASP A 144 13.00 -12.77 19.14
CA ASP A 144 14.40 -12.60 19.49
C ASP A 144 14.94 -11.22 19.12
N ALA A 145 14.48 -10.65 18.03
CA ALA A 145 14.85 -9.30 17.62
C ALA A 145 14.23 -8.27 18.57
N LEU A 146 12.92 -8.35 18.84
CA LEU A 146 12.23 -7.44 19.77
C LEU A 146 12.80 -7.48 21.17
N ALA A 147 13.23 -8.65 21.65
CA ALA A 147 13.82 -8.80 22.99
C ALA A 147 15.19 -8.11 23.15
N LYS A 148 15.84 -7.74 22.05
CA LYS A 148 17.15 -7.05 22.03
C LYS A 148 17.04 -5.54 21.90
N GLU A 149 15.84 -5.04 21.64
CA GLU A 149 15.62 -3.61 21.46
C GLU A 149 15.31 -2.92 22.79
N ASP A 150 15.90 -1.75 23.01
CA ASP A 150 15.66 -0.95 24.22
C ASP A 150 14.30 -0.23 24.23
N ALA A 151 13.65 -0.17 23.08
CA ALA A 151 12.34 0.45 22.89
C ALA A 151 11.59 -0.24 21.75
N LEU A 152 10.26 -0.10 21.73
CA LEU A 152 9.46 -0.69 20.65
C LEU A 152 9.62 0.10 19.34
N PRO A 153 9.72 -0.60 18.18
CA PRO A 153 9.73 0.04 16.86
C PRO A 153 8.37 0.68 16.54
N LEU A 154 8.36 1.62 15.59
CA LEU A 154 7.10 2.15 15.03
C LEU A 154 6.27 1.06 14.35
N ALA A 155 6.94 0.13 13.70
CA ALA A 155 6.33 -1.01 13.02
C ALA A 155 7.37 -2.11 12.77
N VAL A 156 6.87 -3.32 12.56
CA VAL A 156 7.61 -4.40 11.90
C VAL A 156 7.32 -4.34 10.41
N TYR A 157 8.38 -4.36 9.58
CA TYR A 157 8.26 -4.28 8.12
C TYR A 157 8.83 -5.54 7.45
N VAL A 158 8.04 -6.20 6.62
CA VAL A 158 8.47 -7.38 5.85
C VAL A 158 8.04 -7.28 4.40
N THR A 159 8.83 -7.88 3.50
CA THR A 159 8.48 -8.05 2.09
C THR A 159 8.13 -9.50 1.82
N THR A 160 6.92 -9.75 1.31
CA THR A 160 6.45 -11.10 0.98
C THR A 160 5.31 -11.03 -0.07
N PRO A 161 5.34 -11.85 -1.14
CA PRO A 161 6.43 -12.75 -1.53
C PRO A 161 7.73 -12.03 -1.83
N ASP A 162 8.86 -12.72 -1.66
CA ASP A 162 10.15 -12.21 -2.13
C ASP A 162 10.32 -12.41 -3.64
N TYR A 163 11.47 -11.99 -4.20
CA TYR A 163 11.77 -12.11 -5.64
C TYR A 163 11.82 -13.55 -6.17
N LEU A 164 11.97 -14.54 -5.29
CA LEU A 164 11.97 -15.97 -5.66
C LEU A 164 10.63 -16.63 -5.37
N GLY A 165 9.61 -15.87 -4.95
CA GLY A 165 8.27 -16.36 -4.64
C GLY A 165 8.12 -16.98 -3.25
N GLN A 166 9.14 -16.90 -2.40
CA GLN A 166 9.03 -17.40 -1.03
C GLN A 166 8.16 -16.48 -0.18
N THR A 167 7.39 -17.08 0.72
CA THR A 167 6.44 -16.36 1.56
C THR A 167 6.78 -16.48 3.04
N THR A 168 6.54 -15.40 3.76
CA THR A 168 6.61 -15.33 5.22
C THR A 168 5.24 -15.62 5.82
N ASP A 169 5.20 -16.34 6.96
CA ASP A 169 3.95 -16.56 7.70
C ASP A 169 3.49 -15.26 8.38
N ILE A 170 2.72 -14.45 7.64
CA ILE A 170 2.19 -13.18 8.11
C ILE A 170 1.31 -13.36 9.35
N SER A 171 0.52 -14.43 9.43
CA SER A 171 -0.36 -14.70 10.57
C SER A 171 0.44 -14.92 11.85
N ALA A 172 1.56 -15.66 11.77
CA ALA A 172 2.44 -15.86 12.93
C ALA A 172 3.12 -14.56 13.38
N LEU A 173 3.60 -13.73 12.42
CA LEU A 173 4.17 -12.42 12.74
C LEU A 173 3.13 -11.46 13.31
N ALA A 174 1.92 -11.41 12.75
CA ALA A 174 0.84 -10.55 13.25
C ALA A 174 0.46 -10.89 14.71
N ARG A 175 0.44 -12.19 15.08
CA ARG A 175 0.21 -12.60 16.46
C ARG A 175 1.30 -12.10 17.42
N VAL A 176 2.56 -12.12 16.99
CA VAL A 176 3.67 -11.57 17.80
C VAL A 176 3.52 -10.06 17.91
N CYS A 177 3.33 -9.36 16.80
CA CYS A 177 3.16 -7.91 16.78
C CYS A 177 2.00 -7.44 17.68
N LYS A 178 0.88 -8.18 17.69
CA LYS A 178 -0.29 -7.89 18.54
C LYS A 178 0.05 -7.98 20.04
N GLN A 179 0.94 -8.89 20.46
CA GLN A 179 1.36 -9.02 21.86
C GLN A 179 2.12 -7.77 22.37
N TYR A 180 2.77 -7.05 21.47
CA TYR A 180 3.56 -5.85 21.78
C TYR A 180 2.86 -4.54 21.35
N ASP A 181 1.64 -4.60 20.85
CA ASP A 181 0.91 -3.45 20.25
C ASP A 181 1.71 -2.73 19.14
N ILE A 182 2.44 -3.49 18.34
CA ILE A 182 3.23 -3.00 17.22
C ILE A 182 2.51 -3.32 15.91
N PRO A 183 2.30 -2.38 14.98
CA PRO A 183 1.72 -2.69 13.68
C PRO A 183 2.68 -3.52 12.80
N LEU A 184 2.16 -4.54 12.13
CA LEU A 184 2.85 -5.27 11.07
C LEU A 184 2.52 -4.63 9.72
N VAL A 185 3.54 -4.18 9.00
CA VAL A 185 3.43 -3.56 7.68
C VAL A 185 4.08 -4.47 6.64
N VAL A 186 3.37 -4.72 5.54
CA VAL A 186 3.78 -5.70 4.55
C VAL A 186 3.94 -5.05 3.17
N ASP A 187 5.14 -5.14 2.62
CA ASP A 187 5.37 -4.92 1.19
C ASP A 187 4.97 -6.20 0.44
N HIS A 188 3.79 -6.17 -0.14
CA HIS A 188 3.18 -7.27 -0.88
C HIS A 188 3.18 -7.00 -2.39
N ALA A 189 4.09 -6.16 -2.86
CA ALA A 189 4.14 -5.68 -4.25
C ALA A 189 4.11 -6.79 -5.31
N HIS A 190 4.58 -7.99 -5.00
CA HIS A 190 4.56 -9.15 -5.90
C HIS A 190 3.43 -10.14 -5.63
N GLY A 191 2.52 -9.83 -4.71
CA GLY A 191 1.57 -10.80 -4.19
C GLY A 191 0.09 -10.52 -4.44
N ALA A 192 -0.30 -9.43 -5.10
CA ALA A 192 -1.70 -9.06 -5.28
C ALA A 192 -2.58 -10.20 -5.85
N TYR A 193 -2.05 -10.99 -6.80
CA TYR A 193 -2.74 -12.12 -7.41
C TYR A 193 -3.09 -13.23 -6.40
N ARG A 194 -2.36 -13.32 -5.29
CA ARG A 194 -2.55 -14.37 -4.28
C ARG A 194 -3.93 -14.32 -3.63
N HIS A 195 -4.55 -13.14 -3.59
CA HIS A 195 -5.92 -12.98 -3.12
C HIS A 195 -6.92 -13.86 -3.90
N PHE A 196 -6.63 -14.16 -5.16
CA PHE A 196 -7.50 -14.93 -6.07
C PHE A 196 -7.15 -16.42 -6.14
N LEU A 197 -6.20 -16.90 -5.34
CA LEU A 197 -5.84 -18.32 -5.26
C LEU A 197 -6.56 -18.98 -4.08
N GLU A 198 -7.03 -20.23 -4.27
CA GLU A 198 -7.79 -20.96 -3.24
C GLU A 198 -6.99 -21.19 -1.96
N GLU A 199 -5.69 -21.49 -2.05
CA GLU A 199 -4.83 -21.82 -0.91
C GLU A 199 -4.01 -20.65 -0.38
N ALA A 200 -4.03 -19.50 -1.06
CA ALA A 200 -3.25 -18.35 -0.66
C ALA A 200 -4.15 -17.29 0.01
N LYS A 201 -3.63 -16.69 1.07
CA LYS A 201 -4.33 -15.63 1.78
C LYS A 201 -3.59 -14.31 1.62
N HIS A 202 -4.38 -13.24 1.50
CA HIS A 202 -3.88 -11.88 1.44
C HIS A 202 -3.42 -11.40 2.84
N PRO A 203 -2.42 -10.52 2.97
CA PRO A 203 -2.00 -9.96 4.27
C PRO A 203 -3.12 -9.35 5.09
N MET A 204 -4.16 -8.80 4.45
CA MET A 204 -5.34 -8.26 5.15
C MET A 204 -6.14 -9.34 5.88
N ASP A 205 -6.21 -10.55 5.35
CA ASP A 205 -6.86 -11.69 5.99
C ASP A 205 -6.01 -12.30 7.12
N LEU A 206 -4.71 -11.98 7.13
CA LEU A 206 -3.72 -12.56 8.02
C LEU A 206 -3.33 -11.64 9.19
N GLY A 207 -3.98 -10.47 9.30
CA GLY A 207 -3.81 -9.55 10.42
C GLY A 207 -2.70 -8.51 10.24
N ALA A 208 -2.24 -8.25 9.01
CA ALA A 208 -1.37 -7.12 8.74
C ALA A 208 -2.10 -5.80 9.00
N ALA A 209 -1.39 -4.82 9.55
CA ALA A 209 -1.94 -3.51 9.85
C ALA A 209 -2.10 -2.66 8.58
N MET A 210 -1.11 -2.71 7.70
CA MET A 210 -1.15 -2.14 6.37
C MET A 210 -0.38 -3.05 5.40
N CYS A 211 -0.77 -3.03 4.13
CA CYS A 211 0.06 -3.59 3.07
C CYS A 211 -0.07 -2.78 1.77
N CYS A 212 0.91 -2.93 0.88
CA CYS A 212 0.83 -2.38 -0.47
C CYS A 212 0.92 -3.48 -1.52
N ASP A 213 0.10 -3.37 -2.56
CA ASP A 213 0.11 -4.21 -3.74
C ASP A 213 0.52 -3.41 -4.98
N SER A 214 1.48 -3.90 -5.77
CA SER A 214 1.68 -3.42 -7.14
C SER A 214 0.71 -4.16 -8.06
N ALA A 215 -0.51 -3.65 -8.20
CA ALA A 215 -1.53 -4.28 -9.04
C ALA A 215 -1.02 -4.52 -10.47
N HIS A 216 -0.30 -3.53 -11.04
CA HIS A 216 0.25 -3.61 -12.39
C HIS A 216 1.29 -4.73 -12.62
N LYS A 217 1.84 -5.34 -11.57
CA LYS A 217 2.79 -6.46 -11.72
C LYS A 217 2.09 -7.79 -11.95
N THR A 218 0.91 -7.98 -11.35
CA THR A 218 0.27 -9.30 -11.30
C THR A 218 -1.23 -9.31 -11.58
N LEU A 219 -1.87 -8.14 -11.70
CA LEU A 219 -3.27 -7.98 -12.08
C LEU A 219 -3.37 -7.25 -13.43
N PRO A 220 -4.49 -7.39 -14.18
CA PRO A 220 -4.66 -6.79 -15.50
C PRO A 220 -4.99 -5.29 -15.42
N VAL A 221 -4.05 -4.51 -14.92
CA VAL A 221 -4.16 -3.03 -14.82
C VAL A 221 -2.98 -2.35 -15.51
N LEU A 222 -3.14 -1.07 -15.86
CA LEU A 222 -2.07 -0.30 -16.50
C LEU A 222 -0.91 -0.06 -15.54
N THR A 223 0.28 0.19 -16.11
CA THR A 223 1.51 0.51 -15.37
C THR A 223 1.28 1.67 -14.41
N GLY A 224 1.77 1.50 -13.18
CA GLY A 224 1.57 2.47 -12.10
C GLY A 224 0.45 2.08 -11.13
N GLY A 225 -0.53 1.28 -11.58
CA GLY A 225 -1.63 0.86 -10.70
C GLY A 225 -1.16 0.09 -9.47
N ALA A 226 -1.48 0.61 -8.30
CA ALA A 226 -1.13 0.01 -7.01
C ALA A 226 -2.19 0.32 -5.95
N TYR A 227 -2.17 -0.43 -4.87
CA TYR A 227 -3.07 -0.29 -3.72
C TYR A 227 -2.29 -0.11 -2.43
N LEU A 228 -2.79 0.78 -1.59
CA LEU A 228 -2.49 0.82 -0.16
C LEU A 228 -3.72 0.28 0.58
N HIS A 229 -3.55 -0.81 1.32
CA HIS A 229 -4.59 -1.41 2.13
C HIS A 229 -4.33 -1.17 3.61
N ILE A 230 -5.40 -0.83 4.35
CA ILE A 230 -5.41 -0.71 5.81
C ILE A 230 -6.28 -1.83 6.37
N GLY A 231 -5.78 -2.59 7.32
CA GLY A 231 -6.49 -3.68 7.97
C GLY A 231 -7.70 -3.18 8.78
N LYS A 232 -8.78 -3.99 8.86
CA LYS A 232 -10.03 -3.61 9.54
C LYS A 232 -9.82 -3.15 10.99
N GLU A 233 -8.99 -3.88 11.75
CA GLU A 233 -8.69 -3.54 13.15
C GLU A 233 -7.90 -2.23 13.32
N PHE A 234 -7.30 -1.72 12.23
CA PHE A 234 -6.41 -0.56 12.23
C PHE A 234 -6.99 0.67 11.52
N THR A 235 -8.21 0.57 10.99
CA THR A 235 -8.85 1.65 10.22
C THR A 235 -8.96 2.93 11.05
N GLU A 236 -9.51 2.87 12.26
CA GLU A 236 -9.64 4.04 13.14
C GLU A 236 -8.28 4.68 13.48
N ARG A 237 -7.23 3.86 13.54
CA ARG A 237 -5.88 4.32 13.89
C ARG A 237 -5.17 5.02 12.72
N PHE A 238 -5.30 4.53 11.50
CA PHE A 238 -4.48 4.94 10.36
C PHE A 238 -5.22 5.75 9.29
N GLU A 239 -6.51 5.50 9.07
CA GLU A 239 -7.30 6.18 8.05
C GLU A 239 -7.30 7.72 8.21
N PRO A 240 -7.31 8.32 9.43
CA PRO A 240 -7.25 9.78 9.57
C PRO A 240 -6.01 10.44 8.95
N TYR A 241 -4.95 9.66 8.70
CA TYR A 241 -3.69 10.15 8.12
C TYR A 241 -3.52 9.72 6.65
N ALA A 242 -4.32 8.76 6.17
CA ALA A 242 -4.06 8.08 4.91
C ALA A 242 -4.17 9.00 3.71
N SER A 243 -5.26 9.75 3.56
CA SER A 243 -5.44 10.69 2.45
C SER A 243 -4.33 11.74 2.39
N GLN A 244 -3.94 12.30 3.54
CA GLN A 244 -2.84 13.26 3.59
C GLN A 244 -1.49 12.62 3.23
N ALA A 245 -1.22 11.41 3.70
CA ALA A 245 0.02 10.70 3.39
C ALA A 245 0.09 10.32 1.90
N MET A 246 -1.02 9.88 1.32
CA MET A 246 -1.12 9.61 -0.12
C MET A 246 -0.91 10.87 -0.93
N ALA A 247 -1.58 11.97 -0.61
CA ALA A 247 -1.42 13.24 -1.32
C ALA A 247 -0.02 13.87 -1.16
N LEU A 248 0.69 13.61 -0.07
CA LEU A 248 2.03 14.14 0.17
C LEU A 248 3.08 13.59 -0.80
N PHE A 249 2.92 12.36 -1.26
CA PHE A 249 3.88 11.64 -2.11
C PHE A 249 3.33 11.32 -3.50
N GLY A 250 2.05 11.59 -3.75
CA GLY A 250 1.39 11.44 -5.02
C GLY A 250 1.37 12.75 -5.82
N SER A 251 1.17 12.65 -7.12
CA SER A 251 0.99 13.79 -8.03
C SER A 251 -0.48 13.99 -8.39
#